data_dd5c4a9c0127b2252addbeacac517ef4
#
_entry.id   dd5c4a9c0127b2252addbeacac517ef4
#
_cell.length_a   1.000
_cell.length_b   1.000
_cell.length_c   1.000
_cell.angle_alpha   90.00
_cell.angle_beta   90.00
_cell.angle_gamma   90.00
#
_symmetry.space_group_name_H-M   'P 1'
#
loop_
_entity.id
_entity.type
_entity.pdbx_description
1 polymer ?
#
loop_
_entity_poly.entity_id
_entity_poly.type
_entity_poly.pdbx_seq_one_letter_code
_entity_poly.pdbx_strand_id
1 'polypeptide(L)'
;EVQLVESGGGLAQLGGSLRVSCAASGFSFSNCWMYWVRQTPGKGLEWVSLIDGAGTYTAYGDSLKGRFTISRDNAKSTVYLQMNSLKPEDTAVYFCVRDMVCGDGSHDFGYWGQGTQVTVSSESS
;
A
#
# COMPACT_ATOMS: atom_id res chain seq x y z
N GLU A 1 -8.72 9.50 17.16
CA GLU A 1 -8.63 9.95 15.76
C GLU A 1 -7.97 8.89 14.90
N VAL A 2 -8.37 8.82 13.66
CA VAL A 2 -7.81 7.85 12.71
C VAL A 2 -6.37 8.23 12.39
N GLN A 3 -5.47 7.25 12.49
CA GLN A 3 -4.08 7.43 12.08
C GLN A 3 -3.64 6.25 11.23
N LEU A 4 -2.93 6.55 10.15
CA LEU A 4 -2.32 5.58 9.26
C LEU A 4 -0.85 5.99 9.09
N VAL A 5 0.08 5.12 9.50
CA VAL A 5 1.51 5.46 9.50
C VAL A 5 2.25 4.41 8.70
N GLU A 6 2.76 4.81 7.54
CA GLU A 6 3.55 3.93 6.69
C GLU A 6 5.01 3.89 7.13
N SER A 7 5.66 2.77 6.86
CA SER A 7 7.08 2.60 7.10
C SER A 7 7.64 1.53 6.17
N GLY A 8 8.95 1.40 6.14
CA GLY A 8 9.63 0.34 5.38
C GLY A 8 10.04 0.73 3.98
N GLY A 9 9.80 1.96 3.59
CA GLY A 9 10.31 2.47 2.31
C GLY A 9 11.82 2.63 2.35
N GLY A 10 12.36 3.06 1.25
CA GLY A 10 13.80 3.32 1.12
C GLY A 10 14.28 3.01 -0.27
N LEU A 11 15.57 2.79 -0.37
CA LEU A 11 16.25 2.53 -1.62
C LEU A 11 16.30 1.03 -1.88
N ALA A 12 15.88 0.63 -3.07
CA ALA A 12 15.95 -0.76 -3.50
C ALA A 12 16.70 -0.83 -4.82
N GLN A 13 17.28 -2.00 -5.09
CA GLN A 13 17.95 -2.25 -6.35
C GLN A 13 16.96 -2.77 -7.37
N LEU A 14 17.26 -2.53 -8.64
CA LEU A 14 16.52 -3.10 -9.75
C LEU A 14 16.41 -4.62 -9.58
N GLY A 15 15.19 -5.15 -9.71
CA GLY A 15 14.93 -6.57 -9.52
C GLY A 15 14.83 -7.00 -8.06
N GLY A 16 15.08 -6.10 -7.13
CA GLY A 16 15.03 -6.41 -5.70
C GLY A 16 13.63 -6.43 -5.13
N SER A 17 13.55 -6.49 -3.82
CA SER A 17 12.30 -6.58 -3.08
C SER A 17 12.30 -5.61 -1.90
N LEU A 18 11.10 -5.14 -1.55
CA LEU A 18 10.84 -4.34 -0.36
C LEU A 18 9.47 -4.72 0.20
N ARG A 19 9.31 -4.58 1.50
CA ARG A 19 7.99 -4.67 2.12
C ARG A 19 7.72 -3.38 2.86
N VAL A 20 6.64 -2.69 2.49
CA VAL A 20 6.17 -1.52 3.23
C VAL A 20 5.02 -1.94 4.13
N SER A 21 4.87 -1.23 5.24
CA SER A 21 3.87 -1.51 6.27
C SER A 21 3.07 -0.27 6.56
N CYS A 22 1.85 -0.45 7.05
CA CYS A 22 1.01 0.63 7.52
C CYS A 22 0.42 0.23 8.87
N ALA A 23 0.77 0.95 9.91
CA ALA A 23 0.20 0.76 11.24
C ALA A 23 -1.01 1.67 11.36
N ALA A 24 -2.16 1.07 11.66
CA ALA A 24 -3.43 1.79 11.76
C ALA A 24 -3.86 1.90 13.21
N SER A 25 -4.51 3.00 13.57
CA SER A 25 -5.08 3.18 14.90
C SER A 25 -6.26 4.13 14.86
N GLY A 26 -7.08 4.09 15.91
CA GLY A 26 -8.20 5.00 16.07
C GLY A 26 -9.51 4.51 15.47
N PHE A 27 -9.58 3.27 15.01
CA PHE A 27 -10.80 2.70 14.44
C PHE A 27 -10.78 1.17 14.51
N SER A 28 -11.92 0.56 14.23
CA SER A 28 -12.04 -0.90 14.22
C SER A 28 -11.45 -1.43 12.91
N PHE A 29 -10.19 -1.82 12.96
CA PHE A 29 -9.38 -2.12 11.79
C PHE A 29 -9.98 -3.21 10.90
N SER A 30 -10.45 -4.31 11.51
CA SER A 30 -10.96 -5.44 10.74
C SER A 30 -12.27 -5.14 10.01
N ASN A 31 -12.94 -4.02 10.33
CA ASN A 31 -14.17 -3.64 9.65
C ASN A 31 -13.90 -2.87 8.36
N CYS A 32 -12.67 -2.54 8.06
CA CYS A 32 -12.34 -1.63 6.97
C CYS A 32 -11.52 -2.33 5.89
N TRP A 33 -11.90 -2.10 4.64
CA TRP A 33 -11.02 -2.39 3.52
C TRP A 33 -9.84 -1.44 3.58
N MET A 34 -8.67 -1.90 3.15
CA MET A 34 -7.45 -1.08 3.11
C MET A 34 -6.90 -1.10 1.70
N TYR A 35 -6.21 -0.01 1.35
CA TYR A 35 -5.71 0.20 -0.01
C TYR A 35 -4.29 0.71 0.03
N TRP A 36 -3.54 0.40 -1.02
CA TRP A 36 -2.29 1.07 -1.32
C TRP A 36 -2.48 1.87 -2.62
N VAL A 37 -2.03 3.13 -2.57
CA VAL A 37 -2.03 4.04 -3.72
C VAL A 37 -0.64 4.63 -3.80
N ARG A 38 -0.12 4.83 -5.00
CA ARG A 38 1.22 5.40 -5.14
C ARG A 38 1.17 6.65 -5.99
N GLN A 39 2.10 7.56 -5.73
CA GLN A 39 2.30 8.75 -6.54
C GLN A 39 3.68 8.68 -7.17
N THR A 40 3.71 8.56 -8.49
CA THR A 40 4.95 8.53 -9.25
C THR A 40 5.29 9.93 -9.75
N PRO A 41 6.58 10.21 -9.98
CA PRO A 41 6.97 11.58 -10.38
C PRO A 41 6.35 12.07 -11.67
N GLY A 42 6.00 11.20 -12.59
CA GLY A 42 5.51 11.63 -13.91
C GLY A 42 4.07 11.26 -14.23
N LYS A 43 3.43 10.38 -13.45
CA LYS A 43 2.13 9.82 -13.81
C LYS A 43 1.04 10.11 -12.80
N GLY A 44 1.34 10.82 -11.72
CA GLY A 44 0.35 11.16 -10.71
C GLY A 44 -0.03 9.98 -9.83
N LEU A 45 -1.24 10.01 -9.31
CA LEU A 45 -1.74 8.97 -8.41
C LEU A 45 -2.16 7.74 -9.20
N GLU A 46 -1.80 6.58 -8.67
CA GLU A 46 -2.12 5.30 -9.28
C GLU A 46 -2.53 4.32 -8.19
N TRP A 47 -3.70 3.71 -8.34
CA TRP A 47 -4.14 2.67 -7.43
C TRP A 47 -3.25 1.43 -7.59
N VAL A 48 -2.82 0.87 -6.46
CA VAL A 48 -1.91 -0.28 -6.44
C VAL A 48 -2.67 -1.55 -6.07
N SER A 49 -3.39 -1.54 -4.94
CA SER A 49 -3.92 -2.78 -4.40
C SER A 49 -5.00 -2.49 -3.37
N LEU A 50 -5.88 -3.48 -3.15
CA LEU A 50 -6.86 -3.45 -2.07
C LEU A 50 -6.95 -4.80 -1.38
N ILE A 51 -7.42 -4.77 -0.14
CA ILE A 51 -7.70 -5.96 0.66
C ILE A 51 -8.95 -5.71 1.49
N ASP A 52 -9.84 -6.70 1.56
CA ASP A 52 -11.04 -6.59 2.38
C ASP A 52 -10.72 -6.72 3.87
N GLY A 53 -11.72 -6.56 4.71
CA GLY A 53 -11.53 -6.55 6.16
C GLY A 53 -10.96 -7.85 6.73
N ALA A 54 -11.42 -8.98 6.22
CA ALA A 54 -10.98 -10.30 6.68
C ALA A 54 -9.67 -10.76 6.04
N GLY A 55 -9.20 -10.08 5.01
CA GLY A 55 -8.00 -10.49 4.30
C GLY A 55 -8.23 -11.60 3.30
N THR A 56 -9.47 -11.85 2.90
CA THR A 56 -9.81 -12.95 2.01
C THR A 56 -9.97 -12.54 0.55
N TYR A 57 -10.10 -11.25 0.28
CA TYR A 57 -10.23 -10.74 -1.08
C TYR A 57 -9.18 -9.68 -1.33
N THR A 58 -8.42 -9.85 -2.41
CA THR A 58 -7.39 -8.90 -2.81
C THR A 58 -7.52 -8.61 -4.29
N ALA A 59 -7.07 -7.42 -4.71
CA ALA A 59 -7.01 -7.04 -6.12
C ALA A 59 -5.83 -6.10 -6.34
N TYR A 60 -5.37 -6.02 -7.57
CA TYR A 60 -4.15 -5.29 -7.93
C TYR A 60 -4.35 -4.54 -9.24
N GLY A 61 -3.64 -3.44 -9.40
CA GLY A 61 -3.54 -2.76 -10.69
C GLY A 61 -2.98 -3.70 -11.75
N ASP A 62 -3.44 -3.53 -13.00
CA ASP A 62 -3.12 -4.50 -14.07
C ASP A 62 -1.62 -4.65 -14.31
N SER A 63 -0.87 -3.57 -14.22
CA SER A 63 0.58 -3.60 -14.48
C SER A 63 1.38 -4.23 -13.34
N LEU A 64 0.74 -4.57 -12.21
CA LEU A 64 1.41 -4.99 -10.99
C LEU A 64 1.18 -6.45 -10.64
N LYS A 65 0.38 -7.15 -11.43
CA LYS A 65 0.00 -8.53 -11.14
C LYS A 65 1.22 -9.42 -11.02
N GLY A 66 1.21 -10.23 -9.96
CA GLY A 66 2.25 -11.21 -9.74
C GLY A 66 3.52 -10.66 -9.11
N ARG A 67 3.69 -9.34 -9.07
CA ARG A 67 4.89 -8.76 -8.44
C ARG A 67 4.63 -8.24 -7.03
N PHE A 68 3.42 -7.77 -6.79
CA PHE A 68 3.04 -7.15 -5.50
C PHE A 68 2.01 -8.03 -4.82
N THR A 69 2.10 -8.08 -3.48
CA THR A 69 1.16 -8.85 -2.64
C THR A 69 0.77 -8.01 -1.45
N ILE A 70 -0.53 -7.77 -1.30
CA ILE A 70 -1.08 -7.09 -0.13
C ILE A 70 -1.50 -8.14 0.89
N SER A 71 -1.29 -7.84 2.17
CA SER A 71 -1.74 -8.69 3.27
C SER A 71 -2.05 -7.82 4.47
N ARG A 72 -2.69 -8.39 5.48
CA ARG A 72 -2.98 -7.67 6.72
C ARG A 72 -2.90 -8.61 7.91
N ASP A 73 -2.57 -8.03 9.05
CA ASP A 73 -2.59 -8.70 10.35
C ASP A 73 -3.55 -7.92 11.24
N ASN A 74 -4.77 -8.45 11.39
CA ASN A 74 -5.81 -7.73 12.13
C ASN A 74 -5.50 -7.63 13.62
N ALA A 75 -4.75 -8.59 14.17
CA ALA A 75 -4.34 -8.54 15.57
C ALA A 75 -3.38 -7.38 15.84
N LYS A 76 -2.60 -7.00 14.83
CA LYS A 76 -1.63 -5.91 14.94
C LYS A 76 -2.13 -4.62 14.28
N SER A 77 -3.32 -4.61 13.72
CA SER A 77 -3.87 -3.47 12.98
C SER A 77 -2.88 -2.95 11.94
N THR A 78 -2.30 -3.85 11.18
CA THR A 78 -1.25 -3.50 10.21
C THR A 78 -1.60 -4.09 8.85
N VAL A 79 -1.35 -3.30 7.80
CA VAL A 79 -1.44 -3.78 6.43
C VAL A 79 -0.05 -3.70 5.78
N TYR A 80 0.25 -4.65 4.91
CA TYR A 80 1.57 -4.81 4.28
C TYR A 80 1.43 -4.81 2.77
N LEU A 81 2.47 -4.34 2.10
CA LEU A 81 2.63 -4.50 0.67
C LEU A 81 4.02 -5.07 0.41
N GLN A 82 4.07 -6.32 -0.04
CA GLN A 82 5.31 -6.96 -0.46
C GLN A 82 5.51 -6.65 -1.94
N MET A 83 6.63 -6.05 -2.27
CA MET A 83 6.97 -5.65 -3.63
C MET A 83 8.18 -6.44 -4.08
N ASN A 84 8.03 -7.22 -5.16
CA ASN A 84 9.10 -8.04 -5.71
C ASN A 84 9.39 -7.62 -7.14
N SER A 85 10.54 -8.03 -7.64
CA SER A 85 10.97 -7.76 -9.02
C SER A 85 10.84 -6.28 -9.35
N LEU A 86 11.38 -5.45 -8.48
CA LEU A 86 11.19 -3.99 -8.57
C LEU A 86 11.81 -3.42 -9.84
N LYS A 87 11.09 -2.45 -10.41
CA LYS A 87 11.46 -1.74 -11.64
C LYS A 87 11.60 -0.26 -11.34
N PRO A 88 12.35 0.49 -12.16
CA PRO A 88 12.45 1.95 -11.95
C PRO A 88 11.09 2.65 -11.90
N GLU A 89 10.11 2.18 -12.67
CA GLU A 89 8.75 2.73 -12.68
C GLU A 89 8.02 2.55 -11.35
N ASP A 90 8.51 1.69 -10.47
CA ASP A 90 7.91 1.52 -9.14
C ASP A 90 8.36 2.60 -8.16
N THR A 91 9.31 3.44 -8.55
CA THR A 91 9.72 4.59 -7.73
C THR A 91 8.54 5.52 -7.53
N ALA A 92 8.15 5.71 -6.27
CA ALA A 92 6.95 6.47 -5.92
C ALA A 92 6.89 6.68 -4.41
N VAL A 93 6.01 7.57 -4.00
CA VAL A 93 5.54 7.60 -2.61
C VAL A 93 4.33 6.66 -2.52
N TYR A 94 4.37 5.74 -1.58
CA TYR A 94 3.31 4.76 -1.36
C TYR A 94 2.48 5.16 -0.17
N PHE A 95 1.17 5.29 -0.39
CA PHE A 95 0.20 5.73 0.63
C PHE A 95 -0.69 4.57 1.02
N CYS A 96 -0.89 4.44 2.32
CA CYS A 96 -1.89 3.59 2.93
C CYS A 96 -3.18 4.39 3.01
N VAL A 97 -4.29 3.79 2.59
CA VAL A 97 -5.57 4.51 2.46
C VAL A 97 -6.69 3.67 3.04
N ARG A 98 -7.66 4.33 3.65
CA ARG A 98 -8.88 3.71 4.18
C ARG A 98 -10.10 4.41 3.60
N ASP A 99 -11.20 3.68 3.44
CA ASP A 99 -12.49 4.27 3.06
C ASP A 99 -12.93 5.33 4.09
N MET A 100 -13.65 6.33 3.63
CA MET A 100 -14.23 7.33 4.52
C MET A 100 -15.19 6.68 5.52
N VAL A 101 -16.04 5.76 5.04
CA VAL A 101 -16.98 5.02 5.86
C VAL A 101 -16.75 3.54 5.60
N CYS A 102 -16.58 2.76 6.67
CA CYS A 102 -16.35 1.34 6.57
C CYS A 102 -17.66 0.59 6.77
N GLY A 103 -17.91 -0.42 5.92
CA GLY A 103 -19.02 -1.34 6.13
C GLY A 103 -20.34 -0.94 5.53
N ASP A 104 -20.43 0.16 4.79
CA ASP A 104 -21.68 0.60 4.16
C ASP A 104 -21.73 0.30 2.67
N GLY A 105 -20.72 -0.40 2.15
CA GLY A 105 -20.65 -0.73 0.72
C GLY A 105 -20.05 0.35 -0.16
N SER A 106 -19.78 1.53 0.37
CA SER A 106 -19.07 2.57 -0.37
C SER A 106 -17.57 2.36 -0.26
N HIS A 107 -16.83 2.82 -1.27
CA HIS A 107 -15.38 2.68 -1.32
C HIS A 107 -14.74 4.00 -1.72
N ASP A 108 -15.07 5.03 -0.96
CA ASP A 108 -14.52 6.38 -1.18
C ASP A 108 -13.32 6.57 -0.28
N PHE A 109 -12.17 6.88 -0.87
CA PHE A 109 -10.94 7.10 -0.11
C PHE A 109 -11.11 8.32 0.79
N GLY A 110 -10.98 8.13 2.11
CA GLY A 110 -11.25 9.18 3.07
C GLY A 110 -10.09 9.50 4.00
N TYR A 111 -9.23 8.54 4.26
CA TYR A 111 -8.10 8.73 5.16
C TYR A 111 -6.83 8.21 4.49
N TRP A 112 -5.80 9.03 4.54
CA TRP A 112 -4.50 8.75 3.90
C TRP A 112 -3.40 8.88 4.93
N GLY A 113 -2.43 7.99 4.88
CA GLY A 113 -1.19 8.18 5.63
C GLY A 113 -0.33 9.28 5.00
N GLN A 114 0.83 9.51 5.59
CA GLN A 114 1.78 10.51 5.08
C GLN A 114 2.56 10.01 3.87
N GLY A 115 2.59 8.70 3.68
CA GLY A 115 3.33 8.07 2.62
C GLY A 115 4.74 7.66 3.01
N THR A 116 5.27 6.68 2.30
CA THR A 116 6.66 6.25 2.44
C THR A 116 7.29 6.22 1.06
N GLN A 117 8.48 6.80 0.92
CA GLN A 117 9.17 6.89 -0.37
C GLN A 117 9.85 5.56 -0.68
N VAL A 118 9.62 5.04 -1.87
CA VAL A 118 10.37 3.91 -2.42
C VAL A 118 11.09 4.41 -3.66
N THR A 119 12.39 4.18 -3.69
CA THR A 119 13.22 4.57 -4.83
C THR A 119 13.95 3.33 -5.34
N VAL A 120 13.71 2.98 -6.59
CA VAL A 120 14.33 1.83 -7.23
C VAL A 120 15.46 2.34 -8.11
N SER A 121 16.69 1.95 -7.75
CA SER A 121 17.87 2.37 -8.48
C SER A 121 17.95 1.62 -9.80
N SER A 122 18.14 2.36 -10.88
CA SER A 122 18.38 1.75 -12.18
C SER A 122 19.84 1.30 -12.34
N GLU A 123 20.67 1.61 -11.37
CA GLU A 123 22.08 1.18 -11.39
C GLU A 123 22.23 -0.12 -10.63
N SER A 124 22.96 -1.05 -11.22
CA SER A 124 23.11 -2.39 -10.69
C SER A 124 24.37 -2.58 -9.86
N SER A 125 25.15 -1.55 -9.64
CA SER A 125 26.41 -1.68 -8.89
C SER A 125 26.40 -0.90 -7.60
#